data_7ba046f77c1b659a9356de0c05490827
#
_entry.id   7ba046f77c1b659a9356de0c05490827
#
_cell.length_a   1.000
_cell.length_b   1.000
_cell.length_c   1.000
_cell.angle_alpha   90.00
_cell.angle_beta   90.00
_cell.angle_gamma   90.00
#
_symmetry.space_group_name_H-M   'P 1'
#
loop_
_entity.id
_entity.type
_entity.pdbx_description
1 polymer ?
#
loop_
_entity_poly.entity_id
_entity_poly.type
_entity_poly.pdbx_seq_one_letter_code
_entity_poly.pdbx_strand_id
1 'polypeptide(L)' 'MNKEIAQYINDLLADRERLLDEREEGSEDWDSLKQETKSELVNIYQAQKAMDYIIEEDN' A
#
# COMPACT_ATOMS: atom_id res chain seq x y z
N MET A 1 -6.82 -11.43 -13.40
CA MET A 1 -6.16 -11.78 -12.12
C MET A 1 -7.20 -12.30 -11.17
N ASN A 2 -6.93 -13.40 -10.50
CA ASN A 2 -7.91 -13.95 -9.59
C ASN A 2 -7.79 -13.36 -8.19
N LYS A 3 -8.82 -13.62 -7.39
CA LYS A 3 -8.93 -13.12 -6.03
C LYS A 3 -7.75 -13.50 -5.13
N GLU A 4 -7.27 -14.72 -5.26
CA GLU A 4 -6.17 -15.22 -4.43
C GLU A 4 -4.87 -14.46 -4.71
N ILE A 5 -4.59 -14.21 -5.98
CA ILE A 5 -3.41 -13.46 -6.37
C ILE A 5 -3.53 -12.01 -5.92
N ALA A 6 -4.71 -11.42 -6.11
CA ALA A 6 -4.95 -10.04 -5.68
C ALA A 6 -4.77 -9.91 -4.17
N GLN A 7 -5.25 -10.87 -3.40
CA GLN A 7 -5.08 -10.86 -1.94
C GLN A 7 -3.62 -10.97 -1.55
N TYR A 8 -2.87 -11.83 -2.24
CA TYR A 8 -1.44 -11.99 -1.99
C TYR A 8 -0.71 -10.67 -2.23
N ILE A 9 -1.02 -10.00 -3.33
CA ILE A 9 -0.40 -8.71 -3.66
C ILE A 9 -0.77 -7.66 -2.61
N ASN A 10 -2.03 -7.63 -2.17
CA ASN A 10 -2.45 -6.70 -1.13
C ASN A 10 -1.69 -6.92 0.17
N ASP A 11 -1.44 -8.17 0.54
CA ASP A 11 -0.67 -8.47 1.75
C ASP A 11 0.76 -7.97 1.63
N LEU A 12 1.39 -8.13 0.47
CA LEU A 12 2.73 -7.61 0.23
C LEU A 12 2.76 -6.08 0.30
N LEU A 13 1.74 -5.44 -0.25
CA LEU A 13 1.64 -3.97 -0.22
C LEU A 13 1.47 -3.47 1.22
N ALA A 14 0.68 -4.16 2.02
CA ALA A 14 0.50 -3.80 3.43
C ALA A 14 1.81 -3.93 4.21
N ASP A 15 2.58 -4.98 3.94
CA ASP A 15 3.89 -5.15 4.57
C ASP A 15 4.84 -4.03 4.17
N ARG A 16 4.83 -3.65 2.89
CA ARG A 16 5.69 -2.56 2.43
C ARG A 16 5.30 -1.23 3.07
N GLU A 17 4.01 -0.98 3.18
CA GLU A 17 3.52 0.23 3.84
C GLU A 17 4.01 0.29 5.29
N ARG A 18 3.93 -0.82 6.00
CA ARG A 18 4.41 -0.87 7.39
C ARG A 18 5.90 -0.58 7.48
N LEU A 19 6.71 -1.13 6.57
CA LEU A 19 8.15 -0.88 6.56
C LEU A 19 8.47 0.58 6.29
N LEU A 20 7.69 1.24 5.42
CA LEU A 20 7.87 2.66 5.17
C LEU A 20 7.52 3.49 6.39
N ASP A 21 6.47 3.13 7.10
CA ASP A 21 6.09 3.81 8.33
C ASP A 21 7.19 3.68 9.39
N GLU A 22 7.78 2.51 9.51
CA GLU A 22 8.88 2.28 10.44
C GLU A 22 10.11 3.11 10.07
N ARG A 23 10.41 3.21 8.76
CA ARG A 23 11.54 4.00 8.28
C ARG A 23 11.37 5.48 8.59
N GLU A 24 10.15 5.96 8.59
CA GLU A 24 9.82 7.35 8.88
C GLU A 24 9.40 7.54 10.34
N GLU A 25 9.92 6.74 11.23
CA GLU A 25 9.62 6.80 12.66
C GLU A 25 9.85 8.22 13.18
N GLY A 26 8.87 8.74 13.91
CA GLY A 26 8.92 10.10 14.41
C GLY A 26 8.20 11.11 13.54
N SER A 27 7.82 10.74 12.32
CA SER A 27 7.02 11.60 11.46
C SER A 27 5.55 11.43 11.84
N GLU A 28 4.91 12.52 12.26
CA GLU A 28 3.54 12.44 12.76
C GLU A 28 2.50 12.76 11.71
N ASP A 29 2.88 13.48 10.66
CA ASP A 29 1.92 13.85 9.62
C ASP A 29 2.52 13.63 8.23
N TRP A 30 1.63 13.68 7.25
CA TRP A 30 1.98 13.44 5.85
C TRP A 30 3.07 14.38 5.34
N ASP A 31 2.97 15.65 5.70
CA ASP A 31 3.88 16.68 5.21
C ASP A 31 5.31 16.51 5.72
N SER A 32 5.46 15.80 6.84
CA SER A 32 6.77 15.53 7.43
C SER A 32 7.53 14.42 6.72
N LEU A 33 6.85 13.62 5.90
CA LEU A 33 7.47 12.50 5.21
C LEU A 33 8.38 12.96 4.08
N LYS A 34 9.40 12.16 3.80
CA LYS A 34 10.25 12.40 2.64
C LYS A 34 9.46 12.23 1.36
N GLN A 35 9.83 12.99 0.33
CA GLN A 35 9.13 12.95 -0.94
C GLN A 35 9.12 11.53 -1.55
N GLU A 36 10.23 10.83 -1.44
CA GLU A 36 10.31 9.45 -1.93
C GLU A 36 9.30 8.54 -1.25
N THR A 37 9.16 8.69 0.07
CA THR A 37 8.22 7.91 0.85
C THR A 37 6.79 8.26 0.47
N LYS A 38 6.47 9.54 0.29
CA LYS A 38 5.13 9.96 -0.14
C LYS A 38 4.76 9.35 -1.48
N SER A 39 5.67 9.40 -2.45
CA SER A 39 5.42 8.85 -3.78
C SER A 39 5.17 7.35 -3.73
N GLU A 40 5.96 6.64 -2.93
CA GLU A 40 5.80 5.21 -2.79
C GLU A 40 4.48 4.85 -2.12
N LEU A 41 4.10 5.59 -1.08
CA LEU A 41 2.83 5.36 -0.38
C LEU A 41 1.64 5.60 -1.30
N VAL A 42 1.69 6.66 -2.11
CA VAL A 42 0.60 6.92 -3.08
C VAL A 42 0.47 5.74 -4.04
N ASN A 43 1.58 5.22 -4.55
CA ASN A 43 1.55 4.08 -5.44
C ASN A 43 0.98 2.84 -4.74
N ILE A 44 1.36 2.63 -3.48
CA ILE A 44 0.83 1.52 -2.68
C ILE A 44 -0.68 1.63 -2.52
N TYR A 45 -1.18 2.82 -2.17
CA TYR A 45 -2.61 3.02 -1.96
C TYR A 45 -3.40 2.79 -3.24
N GLN A 46 -2.89 3.25 -4.38
CA GLN A 46 -3.55 3.04 -5.66
C GLN A 46 -3.54 1.56 -6.05
N ALA A 47 -2.43 0.88 -5.82
CA ALA A 47 -2.34 -0.55 -6.08
C ALA A 47 -3.29 -1.36 -5.19
N GLN A 48 -3.38 -1.00 -3.91
CA GLN A 48 -4.30 -1.65 -2.98
C GLN A 48 -5.74 -1.46 -3.43
N LYS A 49 -6.09 -0.27 -3.89
CA LYS A 49 -7.43 0.00 -4.39
C LYS A 49 -7.76 -0.87 -5.61
N ALA A 50 -6.80 -1.02 -6.51
CA ALA A 50 -6.99 -1.87 -7.69
C ALA A 50 -7.16 -3.33 -7.29
N MET A 51 -6.40 -3.81 -6.31
CA MET A 51 -6.52 -5.19 -5.84
C MET A 51 -7.84 -5.41 -5.13
N ASP A 52 -8.30 -4.44 -4.34
CA ASP A 52 -9.61 -4.53 -3.69
C ASP A 52 -10.74 -4.64 -4.71
N TYR A 53 -10.64 -3.89 -5.80
CA TYR A 53 -11.63 -3.98 -6.86
C TYR A 53 -11.68 -5.39 -7.45
N ILE A 54 -10.53 -5.98 -7.71
CA ILE A 54 -10.45 -7.34 -8.25
C ILE A 54 -11.05 -8.35 -7.27
N ILE A 55 -10.76 -8.20 -5.99
CA ILE A 55 -11.28 -9.08 -4.94
C ILE A 55 -12.80 -8.99 -4.89
N GLU A 56 -13.35 -7.78 -4.95
CA GLU A 56 -14.80 -7.56 -4.94
C GLU A 56 -15.48 -8.13 -6.16
N GLU A 57 -14.86 -7.96 -7.34
CA GLU A 57 -15.43 -8.48 -8.58
C GLU A 57 -15.45 -10.00 -8.62
N ASP A 58 -14.52 -10.64 -7.95
CA ASP A 58 -14.40 -12.09 -7.94
C ASP A 58 -15.35 -12.75 -6.94
N ASN A 59 -16.02 -11.97 -6.14
CA ASN A 59 -17.06 -12.45 -5.24
C ASN A 59 -18.41 -12.48 -5.98
#